data_7a9d01d7b0b1454e6a953d8114047c11
#
_entry.id   7a9d01d7b0b1454e6a953d8114047c11
#
_cell.length_a   1.000
_cell.length_b   1.000
_cell.length_c   1.000
_cell.angle_alpha   90.00
_cell.angle_beta   90.00
_cell.angle_gamma   90.00
#
_symmetry.space_group_name_H-M   'P 1'
#
loop_
_entity.id
_entity.type
_entity.pdbx_description
1 polymer ?
#
loop_
_entity_poly.entity_id
_entity_poly.type
_entity_poly.pdbx_seq_one_letter_code
_entity_poly.pdbx_strand_id
1 'polypeptide(L)'
;KADMLLKGEGENADHIVGGAEWSTLAHDAFPAQEFDFMLANPPYGKSWKKDLETMGGKDGMNDPRFKVMHQGEELSLITRSSDGQMLFLANMASKMNDQSALGSRIAEVHNGSSLFTGDAGQGESNIRRWLIENDQVEAIVALPLNLFYNTGIATYVWVLTNRKPEHRKGKVQLIDASQWFKPLRKNLGKKNCELSPDDIDRICKTFLDFEETEQSKIFPNEHFGYWKVRVERPVRLHSQLTRKAIETLRFASGDEELRTELHARFGEKLFSGFAEVEAEVARFLSDMSDGDDDSEEEETQKGLPEKRKKKLLDAKTWERDGRLAETAELLRDRLGDALFEDFNLFREAVAKVLKAEGVKLPAADLKLILRTVSWRVENAPPVIDKFLKEEPDVLYGRY
;
A
#
# COMPACT_ATOMS: atom_id res chain seq x y z
N LYS A 1 28.31 -23.86 -5.57
CA LYS A 1 29.47 -24.69 -5.09
C LYS A 1 30.11 -25.45 -6.25
N ALA A 2 29.35 -26.16 -7.07
CA ALA A 2 29.91 -26.98 -8.15
C ALA A 2 30.84 -26.20 -9.10
N ASP A 3 30.45 -24.99 -9.52
CA ASP A 3 31.28 -24.16 -10.41
C ASP A 3 32.63 -23.76 -9.78
N MET A 4 32.67 -23.50 -8.48
CA MET A 4 33.89 -23.17 -7.77
C MET A 4 34.80 -24.37 -7.64
N LEU A 5 34.23 -25.53 -7.35
CA LEU A 5 34.96 -26.81 -7.31
C LEU A 5 35.61 -27.11 -8.69
N LEU A 6 34.85 -26.89 -9.79
CA LEU A 6 35.33 -27.09 -11.15
C LEU A 6 36.43 -26.10 -11.55
N LYS A 7 36.45 -24.90 -10.95
CA LYS A 7 37.48 -23.88 -11.17
C LYS A 7 38.72 -24.05 -10.28
N GLY A 8 38.77 -25.07 -9.43
CA GLY A 8 39.87 -25.29 -8.48
C GLY A 8 39.80 -24.39 -7.23
N GLU A 9 38.67 -23.70 -6.99
CA GLU A 9 38.45 -22.79 -5.85
C GLU A 9 37.66 -23.49 -4.74
N GLY A 10 37.99 -24.74 -4.44
CA GLY A 10 37.23 -25.56 -3.49
C GLY A 10 37.14 -25.00 -2.07
N GLU A 11 38.21 -24.34 -1.61
CA GLU A 11 38.22 -23.71 -0.27
C GLU A 11 37.21 -22.55 -0.19
N ASN A 12 37.00 -21.81 -1.26
CA ASN A 12 36.03 -20.75 -1.32
C ASN A 12 34.58 -21.27 -1.40
N ALA A 13 34.38 -22.53 -1.81
CA ALA A 13 33.07 -23.15 -1.90
C ALA A 13 32.37 -23.31 -0.52
N ASP A 14 33.12 -23.35 0.56
CA ASP A 14 32.59 -23.46 1.92
C ASP A 14 32.00 -22.15 2.42
N HIS A 15 32.40 -21.02 1.84
CA HIS A 15 31.80 -19.71 2.10
C HIS A 15 30.44 -19.52 1.39
N ILE A 16 30.04 -20.43 0.50
CA ILE A 16 28.73 -20.39 -0.15
C ILE A 16 27.71 -21.13 0.72
N VAL A 17 26.90 -20.36 1.42
CA VAL A 17 25.83 -20.87 2.26
C VAL A 17 24.50 -20.73 1.54
N GLY A 18 23.66 -21.76 1.63
CA GLY A 18 22.33 -21.78 1.03
C GLY A 18 21.65 -23.13 1.29
N GLY A 19 20.38 -23.22 0.92
CA GLY A 19 19.54 -24.39 1.14
C GLY A 19 18.33 -24.06 2.02
N ALA A 20 17.52 -25.09 2.34
CA ALA A 20 16.26 -24.89 3.06
C ALA A 20 16.42 -24.41 4.50
N GLU A 21 17.59 -24.59 5.07
CA GLU A 21 17.89 -24.24 6.48
C GLU A 21 18.33 -22.78 6.64
N TRP A 22 18.71 -22.12 5.54
CA TRP A 22 19.30 -20.79 5.58
C TRP A 22 18.40 -19.76 4.87
N SER A 23 18.24 -18.63 5.50
CA SER A 23 17.60 -17.44 4.93
C SER A 23 18.36 -16.20 5.39
N THR A 24 18.71 -15.33 4.47
CA THR A 24 19.38 -14.07 4.79
C THR A 24 18.60 -13.25 5.83
N LEU A 25 17.27 -13.33 5.82
CA LEU A 25 16.42 -12.61 6.76
C LEU A 25 16.19 -13.38 8.07
N ALA A 26 15.70 -14.62 8.00
CA ALA A 26 15.27 -15.37 9.18
C ALA A 26 16.38 -16.24 9.82
N HIS A 27 17.32 -16.73 9.04
CA HIS A 27 18.42 -17.60 9.48
C HIS A 27 19.74 -17.16 8.84
N ASP A 28 20.26 -16.04 9.34
CA ASP A 28 21.52 -15.48 8.84
C ASP A 28 22.69 -16.45 9.07
N ALA A 29 23.38 -16.80 7.98
CA ALA A 29 24.53 -17.70 8.03
C ALA A 29 25.81 -17.03 8.58
N PHE A 30 25.83 -15.70 8.67
CA PHE A 30 26.98 -14.91 9.08
C PHE A 30 26.63 -13.87 10.15
N PRO A 31 26.05 -14.27 11.30
CA PRO A 31 25.46 -13.33 12.25
C PRO A 31 26.47 -12.39 12.93
N ALA A 32 27.76 -12.78 13.00
CA ALA A 32 28.80 -12.02 13.67
C ALA A 32 29.89 -11.53 12.71
N GLN A 33 29.67 -11.64 11.38
CA GLN A 33 30.66 -11.22 10.41
C GLN A 33 30.33 -9.82 9.88
N GLU A 34 31.39 -9.02 9.78
CA GLU A 34 31.39 -7.72 9.11
C GLU A 34 32.15 -7.82 7.80
N PHE A 35 31.77 -6.98 6.84
CA PHE A 35 32.33 -7.03 5.49
C PHE A 35 32.74 -5.64 5.02
N ASP A 36 33.87 -5.56 4.35
CA ASP A 36 34.36 -4.32 3.74
C ASP A 36 33.60 -3.98 2.45
N PHE A 37 33.21 -5.00 1.66
CA PHE A 37 32.47 -4.83 0.42
C PHE A 37 31.32 -5.82 0.34
N MET A 38 30.14 -5.31 0.01
CA MET A 38 28.94 -6.11 -0.18
C MET A 38 28.22 -5.74 -1.47
N LEU A 39 27.87 -6.76 -2.26
CA LEU A 39 27.09 -6.60 -3.49
C LEU A 39 25.89 -7.51 -3.44
N ALA A 40 24.69 -6.96 -3.73
CA ALA A 40 23.47 -7.76 -3.76
C ALA A 40 22.49 -7.32 -4.86
N ASN A 41 21.73 -8.30 -5.31
CA ASN A 41 20.55 -8.11 -6.14
C ASN A 41 19.42 -8.94 -5.50
N PRO A 42 18.79 -8.43 -4.44
CA PRO A 42 17.79 -9.17 -3.69
C PRO A 42 16.49 -9.32 -4.50
N PRO A 43 15.63 -10.29 -4.13
CA PRO A 43 14.32 -10.38 -4.73
C PRO A 43 13.44 -9.19 -4.29
N TYR A 44 12.98 -8.38 -5.23
CA TYR A 44 12.04 -7.31 -4.99
C TYR A 44 10.63 -7.68 -5.47
N GLY A 45 9.60 -7.12 -4.79
CA GLY A 45 8.21 -7.47 -5.04
C GLY A 45 7.84 -8.89 -4.60
N LYS A 46 8.66 -9.52 -3.75
CA LYS A 46 8.41 -10.86 -3.19
C LYS A 46 8.06 -10.78 -1.72
N SER A 47 7.04 -11.57 -1.35
CA SER A 47 6.63 -11.69 0.04
C SER A 47 7.70 -12.42 0.86
N TRP A 48 8.05 -11.85 2.01
CA TRP A 48 8.92 -12.43 3.03
C TRP A 48 8.13 -12.87 4.29
N LYS A 49 6.80 -13.03 4.16
CA LYS A 49 5.90 -13.38 5.26
C LYS A 49 6.34 -14.64 6.02
N LYS A 50 6.88 -15.64 5.31
CA LYS A 50 7.37 -16.88 5.92
C LYS A 50 8.57 -16.62 6.84
N ASP A 51 9.51 -15.77 6.40
CA ASP A 51 10.66 -15.38 7.24
C ASP A 51 10.18 -14.59 8.46
N LEU A 52 9.25 -13.66 8.29
CA LEU A 52 8.64 -12.90 9.39
C LEU A 52 7.99 -13.84 10.44
N GLU A 53 7.23 -14.83 10.00
CA GLU A 53 6.60 -15.83 10.89
C GLU A 53 7.65 -16.65 11.64
N THR A 54 8.73 -17.05 10.97
CA THR A 54 9.86 -17.78 11.57
C THR A 54 10.58 -16.95 12.63
N MET A 55 10.67 -15.64 12.45
CA MET A 55 11.28 -14.69 13.38
C MET A 55 10.36 -14.26 14.53
N GLY A 56 9.20 -14.90 14.71
CA GLY A 56 8.26 -14.62 15.80
C GLY A 56 7.12 -13.68 15.44
N GLY A 57 6.96 -13.33 14.17
CA GLY A 57 5.94 -12.41 13.69
C GLY A 57 6.29 -10.93 13.96
N LYS A 58 5.39 -10.04 13.59
CA LYS A 58 5.62 -8.59 13.66
C LYS A 58 5.87 -8.09 15.09
N ASP A 59 5.15 -8.66 16.05
CA ASP A 59 5.20 -8.23 17.47
C ASP A 59 6.26 -9.00 18.26
N GLY A 60 6.64 -10.21 17.83
CA GLY A 60 7.63 -11.08 18.49
C GLY A 60 9.06 -10.88 17.98
N MET A 61 9.24 -10.21 16.85
CA MET A 61 10.56 -10.02 16.28
C MET A 61 11.42 -9.10 17.16
N ASN A 62 12.59 -9.60 17.56
CA ASN A 62 13.58 -8.84 18.33
C ASN A 62 15.00 -9.03 17.74
N ASP A 63 15.12 -8.87 16.45
CA ASP A 63 16.39 -8.97 15.74
C ASP A 63 17.09 -7.61 15.69
N PRO A 64 18.34 -7.49 16.21
CA PRO A 64 19.07 -6.22 16.26
C PRO A 64 19.39 -5.63 14.88
N ARG A 65 19.33 -6.41 13.82
CA ARG A 65 19.47 -5.91 12.45
C ARG A 65 18.26 -5.07 12.00
N PHE A 66 17.08 -5.30 12.61
CA PHE A 66 15.81 -4.71 12.21
C PHE A 66 15.12 -3.91 13.30
N LYS A 67 15.72 -3.86 14.51
CA LYS A 67 15.37 -2.92 15.57
C LYS A 67 16.65 -2.21 16.02
N VAL A 68 16.76 -0.96 15.67
CA VAL A 68 17.98 -0.17 15.91
C VAL A 68 17.69 0.98 16.84
N MET A 69 18.68 1.35 17.68
CA MET A 69 18.63 2.59 18.42
C MET A 69 19.13 3.74 17.52
N HIS A 70 18.30 4.75 17.35
CA HIS A 70 18.62 5.90 16.51
C HIS A 70 18.18 7.19 17.21
N GLN A 71 19.10 8.10 17.45
CA GLN A 71 18.86 9.38 18.13
C GLN A 71 18.10 9.26 19.47
N GLY A 72 18.32 8.16 20.21
CA GLY A 72 17.68 7.90 21.51
C GLY A 72 16.31 7.22 21.43
N GLU A 73 15.82 6.89 20.23
CA GLU A 73 14.58 6.18 20.00
C GLU A 73 14.84 4.76 19.45
N GLU A 74 14.03 3.79 19.83
CA GLU A 74 14.00 2.49 19.16
C GLU A 74 13.27 2.63 17.82
N LEU A 75 13.97 2.38 16.72
CA LEU A 75 13.44 2.47 15.38
C LEU A 75 13.24 1.07 14.81
N SER A 76 11.99 0.73 14.47
CA SER A 76 11.67 -0.52 13.78
C SER A 76 11.89 -0.36 12.27
N LEU A 77 12.74 -1.24 11.71
CA LEU A 77 13.03 -1.30 10.29
C LEU A 77 12.17 -2.36 9.56
N ILE A 78 11.20 -2.96 10.26
CA ILE A 78 10.37 -4.05 9.73
C ILE A 78 9.44 -3.52 8.63
N THR A 79 9.69 -3.97 7.40
CA THR A 79 8.91 -3.57 6.22
C THR A 79 7.56 -4.30 6.16
N ARG A 80 6.70 -3.90 5.22
CA ARG A 80 5.51 -4.68 4.88
C ARG A 80 5.90 -6.07 4.41
N SER A 81 5.13 -7.10 4.80
CA SER A 81 5.44 -8.50 4.49
C SER A 81 5.34 -8.88 3.01
N SER A 82 4.75 -8.01 2.18
CA SER A 82 4.60 -8.23 0.73
C SER A 82 5.87 -7.96 -0.07
N ASP A 83 6.82 -7.18 0.47
CA ASP A 83 8.10 -6.85 -0.19
C ASP A 83 9.21 -6.65 0.84
N GLY A 84 10.24 -7.50 0.78
CA GLY A 84 11.36 -7.52 1.72
C GLY A 84 12.63 -6.80 1.20
N GLN A 85 12.64 -6.22 0.01
CA GLN A 85 13.86 -5.70 -0.60
C GLN A 85 14.66 -4.75 0.31
N MET A 86 13.98 -3.82 0.99
CA MET A 86 14.65 -2.88 1.89
C MET A 86 15.21 -3.54 3.16
N LEU A 87 14.72 -4.71 3.57
CA LEU A 87 15.30 -5.46 4.69
C LEU A 87 16.65 -6.09 4.33
N PHE A 88 16.87 -6.47 3.06
CA PHE A 88 18.19 -6.91 2.62
C PHE A 88 19.21 -5.77 2.72
N LEU A 89 18.82 -4.55 2.35
CA LEU A 89 19.67 -3.37 2.52
C LEU A 89 19.97 -3.08 4.00
N ALA A 90 18.98 -3.16 4.87
CA ALA A 90 19.16 -3.00 6.31
C ALA A 90 20.07 -4.09 6.90
N ASN A 91 19.88 -5.35 6.46
CA ASN A 91 20.77 -6.46 6.84
C ASN A 91 22.22 -6.21 6.42
N MET A 92 22.47 -5.75 5.20
CA MET A 92 23.84 -5.44 4.76
C MET A 92 24.40 -4.23 5.51
N ALA A 93 23.60 -3.19 5.74
CA ALA A 93 24.05 -2.02 6.50
C ALA A 93 24.43 -2.37 7.94
N SER A 94 23.73 -3.33 8.57
CA SER A 94 24.08 -3.83 9.92
C SER A 94 25.40 -4.62 9.98
N LYS A 95 25.97 -4.98 8.82
CA LYS A 95 27.21 -5.77 8.70
C LYS A 95 28.37 -4.97 8.13
N MET A 96 28.24 -3.66 8.10
CA MET A 96 29.36 -2.80 7.70
C MET A 96 30.49 -2.86 8.74
N ASN A 97 31.73 -3.06 8.28
CA ASN A 97 32.92 -3.07 9.14
C ASN A 97 33.30 -1.64 9.52
N ASP A 98 33.18 -1.31 10.80
CA ASP A 98 33.52 0.01 11.33
C ASP A 98 35.03 0.15 11.63
N GLN A 99 35.76 -0.95 11.68
CA GLN A 99 37.19 -0.98 12.04
C GLN A 99 38.10 -0.80 10.80
N SER A 100 37.58 -0.96 9.60
CA SER A 100 38.32 -0.76 8.37
C SER A 100 38.74 0.71 8.18
N ALA A 101 39.97 0.95 7.78
CA ALA A 101 40.48 2.30 7.48
C ALA A 101 39.71 3.01 6.35
N LEU A 102 39.22 2.25 5.39
CA LEU A 102 38.44 2.75 4.25
C LEU A 102 36.92 2.72 4.49
N GLY A 103 36.50 2.11 5.61
CA GLY A 103 35.08 1.80 5.86
C GLY A 103 34.56 0.70 4.94
N SER A 104 33.28 0.42 5.06
CA SER A 104 32.57 -0.51 4.20
C SER A 104 31.85 0.19 3.06
N ARG A 105 31.63 -0.54 1.98
CA ARG A 105 30.82 -0.08 0.85
C ARG A 105 29.84 -1.16 0.39
N ILE A 106 28.61 -0.75 0.17
CA ILE A 106 27.53 -1.60 -0.34
C ILE A 106 27.10 -1.07 -1.70
N ALA A 107 26.80 -1.98 -2.64
CA ALA A 107 26.01 -1.66 -3.82
C ALA A 107 24.88 -2.69 -3.96
N GLU A 108 23.66 -2.23 -3.94
CA GLU A 108 22.47 -3.08 -3.97
C GLU A 108 21.47 -2.60 -5.01
N VAL A 109 20.93 -3.55 -5.80
CA VAL A 109 19.95 -3.24 -6.85
C VAL A 109 18.54 -3.32 -6.26
N HIS A 110 17.75 -2.28 -6.49
CA HIS A 110 16.36 -2.17 -6.06
C HIS A 110 15.43 -1.80 -7.21
N ASN A 111 14.14 -2.08 -7.06
CA ASN A 111 13.12 -1.44 -7.90
C ASN A 111 12.76 -0.04 -7.36
N GLY A 112 11.98 0.72 -8.16
CA GLY A 112 11.62 2.10 -7.82
C GLY A 112 10.81 2.25 -6.53
N SER A 113 10.14 1.19 -6.05
CA SER A 113 9.36 1.27 -4.80
C SER A 113 10.24 1.53 -3.56
N SER A 114 11.52 1.18 -3.61
CA SER A 114 12.49 1.48 -2.55
C SER A 114 12.63 2.98 -2.26
N LEU A 115 12.37 3.83 -3.24
CA LEU A 115 12.53 5.28 -3.13
C LEU A 115 11.38 5.97 -2.38
N PHE A 116 10.16 5.44 -2.43
CA PHE A 116 8.98 6.16 -1.92
C PHE A 116 8.01 5.32 -1.09
N THR A 117 8.10 3.99 -1.11
CA THR A 117 7.15 3.14 -0.38
C THR A 117 7.32 3.26 1.13
N GLY A 118 6.23 3.09 1.85
CA GLY A 118 6.15 3.19 3.31
C GLY A 118 5.83 4.61 3.78
N ASP A 119 4.80 4.71 4.62
CA ASP A 119 4.46 5.95 5.30
C ASP A 119 5.53 6.31 6.37
N ALA A 120 5.60 7.58 6.75
CA ALA A 120 6.44 8.05 7.85
C ALA A 120 6.20 7.20 9.12
N GLY A 121 7.29 6.68 9.69
CA GLY A 121 7.25 5.77 10.85
C GLY A 121 7.01 4.29 10.51
N GLN A 122 6.91 3.92 9.24
CA GLN A 122 6.88 2.52 8.79
C GLN A 122 8.26 2.04 8.35
N GLY A 123 8.47 0.72 8.30
CA GLY A 123 9.78 0.10 8.11
C GLY A 123 10.59 0.63 6.94
N GLU A 124 10.00 0.71 5.73
CA GLU A 124 10.70 1.20 4.54
C GLU A 124 11.12 2.68 4.70
N SER A 125 10.23 3.51 5.25
CA SER A 125 10.54 4.92 5.56
C SER A 125 11.60 5.03 6.65
N ASN A 126 11.52 4.19 7.68
CA ASN A 126 12.50 4.15 8.77
C ASN A 126 13.88 3.72 8.29
N ILE A 127 13.97 2.75 7.36
CA ILE A 127 15.25 2.34 6.77
C ILE A 127 15.88 3.52 6.03
N ARG A 128 15.11 4.21 5.16
CA ARG A 128 15.63 5.40 4.46
C ARG A 128 16.07 6.49 5.43
N ARG A 129 15.25 6.79 6.44
CA ARG A 129 15.58 7.76 7.49
C ARG A 129 16.88 7.39 8.19
N TRP A 130 16.98 6.15 8.66
CA TRP A 130 18.15 5.65 9.38
C TRP A 130 19.44 5.76 8.57
N LEU A 131 19.39 5.33 7.30
CA LEU A 131 20.55 5.37 6.40
C LEU A 131 20.97 6.80 6.03
N ILE A 132 20.00 7.70 5.80
CA ILE A 132 20.28 9.09 5.40
C ILE A 132 20.75 9.92 6.61
N GLU A 133 20.11 9.79 7.76
CA GLU A 133 20.48 10.52 8.98
C GLU A 133 21.82 10.05 9.56
N ASN A 134 22.22 8.78 9.33
CA ASN A 134 23.57 8.27 9.61
C ASN A 134 24.60 8.58 8.51
N ASP A 135 24.22 9.36 7.53
CA ASP A 135 25.09 9.76 6.40
C ASP A 135 25.69 8.58 5.63
N GLN A 136 24.94 7.47 5.52
CA GLN A 136 25.40 6.24 4.87
C GLN A 136 25.09 6.17 3.38
N VAL A 137 24.04 6.84 2.88
CA VAL A 137 23.70 6.83 1.46
C VAL A 137 24.64 7.75 0.69
N GLU A 138 25.51 7.17 -0.15
CA GLU A 138 26.49 7.92 -0.95
C GLU A 138 25.91 8.35 -2.31
N ALA A 139 25.23 7.40 -3.00
CA ALA A 139 24.59 7.68 -4.28
C ALA A 139 23.41 6.73 -4.55
N ILE A 140 22.53 7.16 -5.44
CA ILE A 140 21.52 6.32 -6.08
C ILE A 140 21.64 6.50 -7.59
N VAL A 141 21.82 5.39 -8.32
CA VAL A 141 21.98 5.38 -9.77
C VAL A 141 20.75 4.77 -10.42
N ALA A 142 20.00 5.53 -11.20
CA ALA A 142 18.91 5.02 -12.02
C ALA A 142 19.48 4.28 -13.24
N LEU A 143 19.05 3.04 -13.46
CA LEU A 143 19.49 2.19 -14.56
C LEU A 143 18.45 2.15 -15.69
N PRO A 144 18.86 1.77 -16.93
CA PRO A 144 17.95 1.61 -18.05
C PRO A 144 16.80 0.62 -17.78
N LEU A 145 15.64 0.88 -18.36
CA LEU A 145 14.54 -0.07 -18.37
C LEU A 145 14.93 -1.35 -19.11
N ASN A 146 14.35 -2.47 -18.74
CA ASN A 146 14.59 -3.76 -19.39
C ASN A 146 16.08 -4.22 -19.40
N LEU A 147 16.88 -3.74 -18.45
CA LEU A 147 18.28 -4.13 -18.30
C LEU A 147 18.42 -5.57 -17.77
N PHE A 148 17.51 -6.01 -16.91
CA PHE A 148 17.56 -7.33 -16.28
C PHE A 148 16.59 -8.32 -16.93
N TYR A 149 16.91 -9.63 -16.81
CA TYR A 149 16.05 -10.69 -17.31
C TYR A 149 14.68 -10.68 -16.64
N ASN A 150 13.66 -10.97 -17.40
CA ASN A 150 12.27 -11.17 -16.93
C ASN A 150 11.63 -9.98 -16.19
N THR A 151 12.24 -8.79 -16.23
CA THR A 151 11.66 -7.59 -15.63
C THR A 151 11.76 -6.39 -16.58
N GLY A 152 10.67 -5.64 -16.70
CA GLY A 152 10.59 -4.40 -17.48
C GLY A 152 10.53 -3.14 -16.63
N ILE A 153 10.77 -3.28 -15.30
CA ILE A 153 10.66 -2.17 -14.35
C ILE A 153 11.96 -1.37 -14.27
N ALA A 154 11.85 -0.11 -13.85
CA ALA A 154 12.99 0.71 -13.50
C ALA A 154 13.72 0.14 -12.28
N THR A 155 15.04 0.07 -12.36
CA THR A 155 15.91 -0.40 -11.28
C THR A 155 16.92 0.66 -10.91
N TYR A 156 17.37 0.61 -9.66
CA TYR A 156 18.26 1.60 -9.07
C TYR A 156 19.35 0.89 -8.28
N VAL A 157 20.58 1.34 -8.42
CA VAL A 157 21.68 0.90 -7.56
C VAL A 157 21.80 1.86 -6.39
N TRP A 158 21.61 1.35 -5.18
CA TRP A 158 21.89 2.08 -3.95
C TRP A 158 23.35 1.86 -3.58
N VAL A 159 24.11 2.94 -3.43
CA VAL A 159 25.51 2.90 -3.00
C VAL A 159 25.59 3.48 -1.60
N LEU A 160 26.01 2.65 -0.64
CA LEU A 160 26.18 3.04 0.75
C LEU A 160 27.63 2.92 1.19
N THR A 161 27.99 3.74 2.15
CA THR A 161 29.27 3.63 2.89
C THR A 161 29.08 4.13 4.32
N ASN A 162 29.79 3.56 5.27
CA ASN A 162 29.87 4.09 6.63
C ASN A 162 31.03 5.10 6.80
N ARG A 163 31.75 5.42 5.73
CA ARG A 163 32.88 6.36 5.76
C ARG A 163 32.98 7.19 4.49
N LYS A 164 32.08 8.18 4.37
CA LYS A 164 32.13 9.13 3.27
C LYS A 164 33.40 9.99 3.31
N PRO A 165 34.05 10.25 2.16
CA PRO A 165 35.09 11.27 2.06
C PRO A 165 34.50 12.66 2.36
N GLU A 166 35.34 13.59 2.83
CA GLU A 166 34.91 14.88 3.36
C GLU A 166 34.00 15.69 2.44
N HIS A 167 34.30 15.70 1.13
CA HIS A 167 33.51 16.43 0.13
C HIS A 167 32.10 15.85 -0.11
N ARG A 168 31.84 14.59 0.30
CA ARG A 168 30.55 13.89 0.16
C ARG A 168 29.72 13.88 1.46
N LYS A 169 30.30 14.25 2.60
CA LYS A 169 29.62 14.23 3.88
C LYS A 169 28.36 15.10 3.86
N GLY A 170 27.27 14.58 4.44
CA GLY A 170 25.97 15.25 4.49
C GLY A 170 25.26 15.39 3.13
N LYS A 171 25.68 14.65 2.10
CA LYS A 171 25.15 14.76 0.75
C LYS A 171 24.87 13.39 0.13
N VAL A 172 23.90 13.34 -0.78
CA VAL A 172 23.59 12.18 -1.62
C VAL A 172 23.64 12.61 -3.09
N GLN A 173 24.31 11.82 -3.90
CA GLN A 173 24.35 12.01 -5.35
C GLN A 173 23.28 11.15 -6.04
N LEU A 174 22.45 11.75 -6.88
CA LEU A 174 21.50 11.07 -7.73
C LEU A 174 22.01 11.09 -9.17
N ILE A 175 22.19 9.90 -9.78
CA ILE A 175 22.70 9.74 -11.14
C ILE A 175 21.62 9.11 -12.01
N ASP A 176 21.25 9.80 -13.09
CA ASP A 176 20.34 9.26 -14.11
C ASP A 176 21.12 8.66 -15.28
N ALA A 177 21.34 7.34 -15.20
CA ALA A 177 21.96 6.55 -16.27
C ALA A 177 20.89 5.82 -17.12
N SER A 178 19.62 6.17 -17.01
CA SER A 178 18.51 5.47 -17.66
C SER A 178 18.61 5.46 -19.19
N GLN A 179 19.33 6.40 -19.77
CA GLN A 179 19.55 6.51 -21.22
C GLN A 179 20.95 6.05 -21.66
N TRP A 180 21.79 5.53 -20.75
CA TRP A 180 23.15 5.06 -21.06
C TRP A 180 23.14 3.55 -21.25
N PHE A 181 22.87 3.10 -22.45
CA PHE A 181 22.80 1.68 -22.77
C PHE A 181 22.97 1.41 -24.26
N LYS A 182 23.31 0.16 -24.57
CA LYS A 182 23.33 -0.37 -25.93
C LYS A 182 22.15 -1.33 -26.13
N PRO A 183 21.33 -1.15 -27.20
CA PRO A 183 20.27 -2.09 -27.53
C PRO A 183 20.84 -3.47 -27.89
N LEU A 184 20.18 -4.53 -27.44
CA LEU A 184 20.48 -5.90 -27.87
C LEU A 184 19.92 -6.17 -29.29
N ARG A 185 20.66 -6.94 -30.07
CA ARG A 185 20.18 -7.41 -31.41
C ARG A 185 18.96 -8.35 -31.30
N LYS A 186 18.89 -9.13 -30.21
CA LYS A 186 17.81 -10.07 -29.91
C LYS A 186 17.50 -9.97 -28.43
N ASN A 187 16.21 -9.84 -28.13
CA ASN A 187 15.77 -9.78 -26.75
C ASN A 187 16.00 -11.11 -26.02
N LEU A 188 16.36 -11.04 -24.76
CA LEU A 188 16.51 -12.19 -23.86
C LEU A 188 15.36 -12.11 -22.82
N GLY A 189 14.20 -12.64 -23.15
CA GLY A 189 12.97 -12.39 -22.42
C GLY A 189 12.59 -10.91 -22.51
N LYS A 190 12.40 -10.24 -21.37
CA LYS A 190 12.11 -8.80 -21.32
C LYS A 190 13.36 -7.92 -21.44
N LYS A 191 14.56 -8.48 -21.27
CA LYS A 191 15.81 -7.75 -21.41
C LYS A 191 16.03 -7.42 -22.88
N ASN A 192 16.17 -6.12 -23.21
CA ASN A 192 16.38 -5.61 -24.56
C ASN A 192 17.60 -4.68 -24.69
N CYS A 193 18.31 -4.44 -23.59
CA CYS A 193 19.50 -3.60 -23.56
C CYS A 193 20.57 -4.17 -22.61
N GLU A 194 21.77 -3.62 -22.72
CA GLU A 194 22.91 -3.90 -21.85
C GLU A 194 23.72 -2.61 -21.63
N LEU A 195 24.47 -2.57 -20.53
CA LEU A 195 25.48 -1.54 -20.32
C LEU A 195 26.75 -1.98 -21.06
N SER A 196 27.23 -1.15 -21.96
CA SER A 196 28.55 -1.34 -22.54
C SER A 196 29.66 -1.01 -21.53
N PRO A 197 30.91 -1.43 -21.73
CA PRO A 197 32.04 -0.98 -20.91
C PRO A 197 32.12 0.55 -20.79
N ASP A 198 31.87 1.27 -21.89
CA ASP A 198 31.88 2.74 -21.90
C ASP A 198 30.74 3.34 -21.04
N ASP A 199 29.54 2.70 -21.04
CA ASP A 199 28.43 3.13 -20.18
C ASP A 199 28.77 2.92 -18.71
N ILE A 200 29.38 1.77 -18.37
CA ILE A 200 29.84 1.47 -17.01
C ILE A 200 30.90 2.48 -16.56
N ASP A 201 31.92 2.72 -17.40
CA ASP A 201 32.97 3.70 -17.12
C ASP A 201 32.39 5.11 -16.94
N ARG A 202 31.39 5.48 -17.76
CA ARG A 202 30.69 6.76 -17.63
C ARG A 202 29.94 6.87 -16.29
N ILE A 203 29.23 5.83 -15.87
CA ILE A 203 28.57 5.80 -14.56
C ILE A 203 29.59 5.95 -13.44
N CYS A 204 30.65 5.14 -13.48
CA CYS A 204 31.74 5.17 -12.48
C CYS A 204 32.40 6.55 -12.42
N LYS A 205 32.74 7.12 -13.57
CA LYS A 205 33.35 8.45 -13.66
C LYS A 205 32.44 9.53 -13.11
N THR A 206 31.15 9.54 -13.49
CA THR A 206 30.13 10.49 -12.96
C THR A 206 30.02 10.39 -11.44
N PHE A 207 30.05 9.18 -10.90
CA PHE A 207 30.04 8.94 -9.46
C PHE A 207 31.32 9.48 -8.79
N LEU A 208 32.49 9.23 -9.37
CA LEU A 208 33.79 9.63 -8.79
C LEU A 208 34.02 11.14 -8.87
N ASP A 209 33.69 11.76 -9.99
CA ASP A 209 33.87 13.20 -10.21
C ASP A 209 33.01 14.03 -9.22
N PHE A 210 31.86 13.50 -8.77
CA PHE A 210 30.97 14.14 -7.83
C PHE A 210 30.60 15.58 -8.24
N GLU A 211 30.23 15.75 -9.49
CA GLU A 211 29.84 17.04 -10.07
C GLU A 211 28.35 17.08 -10.43
N GLU A 212 27.78 18.28 -10.40
CA GLU A 212 26.43 18.49 -10.92
C GLU A 212 26.45 18.64 -12.43
N THR A 213 25.66 17.78 -13.10
CA THR A 213 25.44 17.81 -14.54
C THR A 213 23.95 17.69 -14.84
N GLU A 214 23.59 17.55 -16.09
CA GLU A 214 22.20 17.24 -16.47
C GLU A 214 21.75 15.90 -15.87
N GLN A 215 22.65 14.89 -15.84
CA GLN A 215 22.36 13.52 -15.36
C GLN A 215 22.86 13.26 -13.93
N SER A 216 23.48 14.20 -13.26
CA SER A 216 23.96 14.07 -11.88
C SER A 216 23.53 15.26 -11.05
N LYS A 217 22.84 15.00 -9.93
CA LYS A 217 22.41 16.01 -8.98
C LYS A 217 22.89 15.65 -7.58
N ILE A 218 23.26 16.66 -6.81
CA ILE A 218 23.77 16.50 -5.45
C ILE A 218 22.84 17.22 -4.48
N PHE A 219 22.30 16.48 -3.52
CA PHE A 219 21.37 17.00 -2.54
C PHE A 219 21.91 16.84 -1.12
N PRO A 220 21.75 17.84 -0.24
CA PRO A 220 21.97 17.67 1.19
C PRO A 220 21.03 16.60 1.75
N ASN A 221 21.47 15.85 2.77
CA ASN A 221 20.67 14.79 3.41
C ASN A 221 19.32 15.32 3.91
N GLU A 222 19.27 16.54 4.41
CA GLU A 222 18.05 17.20 4.91
C GLU A 222 16.97 17.39 3.84
N HIS A 223 17.32 17.43 2.54
CA HIS A 223 16.35 17.56 1.46
C HIS A 223 15.50 16.30 1.26
N PHE A 224 15.90 15.16 1.82
CA PHE A 224 15.13 13.92 1.79
C PHE A 224 14.16 13.80 2.99
N GLY A 225 14.26 14.72 3.94
CA GLY A 225 13.32 14.82 5.06
C GLY A 225 12.00 15.46 4.62
N TYR A 226 10.88 14.98 5.21
CA TYR A 226 9.57 15.59 4.99
C TYR A 226 8.70 15.47 6.23
N TRP A 227 7.78 16.42 6.39
CA TRP A 227 6.75 16.37 7.40
C TRP A 227 5.47 15.81 6.81
N LYS A 228 4.98 14.71 7.35
CA LYS A 228 3.64 14.22 7.03
C LYS A 228 2.63 14.99 7.86
N VAL A 229 1.92 15.92 7.23
CA VAL A 229 0.87 16.68 7.89
C VAL A 229 -0.50 16.14 7.50
N ARG A 230 -1.40 16.08 8.48
CA ARG A 230 -2.82 15.78 8.24
C ARG A 230 -3.56 17.12 8.14
N VAL A 231 -4.06 17.42 6.95
CA VAL A 231 -4.94 18.57 6.75
C VAL A 231 -6.38 18.12 6.97
N GLU A 232 -7.00 18.61 8.04
CA GLU A 232 -8.40 18.35 8.35
C GLU A 232 -9.23 19.58 7.98
N ARG A 233 -10.38 19.35 7.33
CA ARG A 233 -11.36 20.38 7.03
C ARG A 233 -12.66 20.03 7.73
N PRO A 234 -13.39 21.01 8.29
CA PRO A 234 -14.72 20.74 8.83
C PRO A 234 -15.62 20.11 7.77
N VAL A 235 -16.33 19.07 8.16
CA VAL A 235 -17.37 18.50 7.32
C VAL A 235 -18.55 19.49 7.33
N ARG A 236 -19.01 19.87 6.15
CA ARG A 236 -20.13 20.79 5.94
C ARG A 236 -21.11 20.13 4.99
N LEU A 237 -22.35 19.97 5.41
CA LEU A 237 -23.34 19.17 4.69
C LEU A 237 -24.66 19.92 4.58
N HIS A 238 -25.27 19.83 3.40
CA HIS A 238 -26.70 19.95 3.21
C HIS A 238 -27.33 18.57 3.21
N SER A 239 -28.64 18.49 3.52
CA SER A 239 -29.39 17.25 3.55
C SER A 239 -30.77 17.43 2.95
N GLN A 240 -31.24 16.43 2.21
CA GLN A 240 -32.57 16.44 1.62
C GLN A 240 -33.09 15.01 1.41
N LEU A 241 -34.29 14.72 1.88
CA LEU A 241 -34.93 13.43 1.74
C LEU A 241 -35.59 13.29 0.35
N THR A 242 -34.78 13.27 -0.71
CA THR A 242 -35.27 13.10 -2.08
C THR A 242 -35.65 11.64 -2.34
N ARG A 243 -36.65 11.39 -3.19
CA ARG A 243 -37.01 10.03 -3.62
C ARG A 243 -35.81 9.28 -4.20
N LYS A 244 -35.06 9.92 -5.05
CA LYS A 244 -33.88 9.33 -5.68
C LYS A 244 -32.84 8.87 -4.67
N ALA A 245 -32.55 9.67 -3.63
CA ALA A 245 -31.60 9.29 -2.59
C ALA A 245 -32.12 8.11 -1.75
N ILE A 246 -33.43 8.09 -1.46
CA ILE A 246 -34.06 7.01 -0.69
C ILE A 246 -34.06 5.69 -1.48
N GLU A 247 -34.35 5.73 -2.77
CA GLU A 247 -34.28 4.55 -3.65
C GLU A 247 -32.91 3.86 -3.62
N THR A 248 -31.81 4.62 -3.52
CA THR A 248 -30.47 4.04 -3.43
C THR A 248 -30.25 3.21 -2.16
N LEU A 249 -30.99 3.48 -1.07
CA LEU A 249 -30.94 2.71 0.17
C LEU A 249 -31.44 1.27 0.02
N ARG A 250 -32.31 1.00 -0.95
CA ARG A 250 -32.77 -0.37 -1.28
C ARG A 250 -31.64 -1.30 -1.71
N PHE A 251 -30.51 -0.72 -2.12
CA PHE A 251 -29.34 -1.45 -2.58
C PHE A 251 -28.05 -1.04 -1.83
N ALA A 252 -28.22 -0.53 -0.60
CA ALA A 252 -27.15 0.02 0.22
C ALA A 252 -26.05 -1.00 0.55
N SER A 253 -26.35 -2.29 0.49
CA SER A 253 -25.39 -3.38 0.70
C SER A 253 -24.43 -3.61 -0.48
N GLY A 254 -24.53 -2.80 -1.54
CA GLY A 254 -23.70 -2.85 -2.74
C GLY A 254 -24.22 -3.82 -3.79
N ASP A 255 -23.49 -3.91 -4.92
CA ASP A 255 -23.91 -4.68 -6.09
C ASP A 255 -25.23 -4.15 -6.71
N GLU A 256 -25.28 -2.82 -6.82
CA GLU A 256 -26.50 -2.09 -7.21
C GLU A 256 -27.11 -2.61 -8.52
N GLU A 257 -26.27 -2.89 -9.53
CA GLU A 257 -26.73 -3.36 -10.84
C GLU A 257 -27.50 -4.68 -10.73
N LEU A 258 -26.88 -5.71 -10.14
CA LEU A 258 -27.48 -7.03 -9.98
C LEU A 258 -28.67 -7.02 -9.02
N ARG A 259 -28.59 -6.21 -7.97
CA ARG A 259 -29.69 -6.07 -6.99
C ARG A 259 -30.89 -5.34 -7.61
N THR A 260 -30.65 -4.38 -8.49
CA THR A 260 -31.72 -3.70 -9.23
C THR A 260 -32.41 -4.70 -10.19
N GLU A 261 -31.65 -5.53 -10.87
CA GLU A 261 -32.19 -6.55 -11.76
C GLU A 261 -33.00 -7.61 -11.01
N LEU A 262 -32.49 -8.08 -9.88
CA LEU A 262 -33.23 -8.99 -9.00
C LEU A 262 -34.51 -8.33 -8.47
N HIS A 263 -34.45 -7.07 -8.06
CA HIS A 263 -35.63 -6.35 -7.59
C HIS A 263 -36.66 -6.15 -8.71
N ALA A 264 -36.23 -5.85 -9.92
CA ALA A 264 -37.16 -5.75 -11.06
C ALA A 264 -37.92 -7.08 -11.32
N ARG A 265 -37.29 -8.22 -11.00
CA ARG A 265 -37.87 -9.55 -11.24
C ARG A 265 -38.70 -10.09 -10.08
N PHE A 266 -38.20 -9.90 -8.85
CA PHE A 266 -38.83 -10.52 -7.64
C PHE A 266 -39.56 -9.53 -6.74
N GLY A 267 -39.38 -8.22 -6.99
CA GLY A 267 -40.10 -7.15 -6.28
C GLY A 267 -39.79 -7.09 -4.78
N GLU A 268 -40.77 -6.63 -4.03
CA GLU A 268 -40.69 -6.43 -2.56
C GLU A 268 -40.51 -7.73 -1.75
N LYS A 269 -40.72 -8.91 -2.38
CA LYS A 269 -40.48 -10.20 -1.73
C LYS A 269 -39.04 -10.41 -1.34
N LEU A 270 -38.09 -9.74 -2.02
CA LEU A 270 -36.67 -9.75 -1.64
C LEU A 270 -36.44 -9.17 -0.23
N PHE A 271 -37.23 -8.17 0.16
CA PHE A 271 -37.04 -7.46 1.42
C PHE A 271 -37.88 -8.05 2.59
N SER A 272 -39.05 -8.58 2.30
CA SER A 272 -40.01 -9.01 3.36
C SER A 272 -40.36 -10.49 3.31
N GLY A 273 -40.02 -11.23 2.28
CA GLY A 273 -40.38 -12.63 2.06
C GLY A 273 -39.33 -13.42 1.29
N PHE A 274 -38.04 -13.15 1.51
CA PHE A 274 -36.93 -13.72 0.73
C PHE A 274 -36.99 -15.26 0.65
N ALA A 275 -37.38 -15.95 1.71
CA ALA A 275 -37.50 -17.40 1.73
C ALA A 275 -38.46 -17.96 0.66
N GLU A 276 -39.43 -17.18 0.20
CA GLU A 276 -40.35 -17.60 -0.87
C GLU A 276 -39.72 -17.58 -2.25
N VAL A 277 -38.71 -16.73 -2.45
CA VAL A 277 -38.08 -16.49 -3.74
C VAL A 277 -36.59 -16.97 -3.79
N GLU A 278 -36.03 -17.43 -2.68
CA GLU A 278 -34.64 -17.83 -2.54
C GLU A 278 -34.19 -18.83 -3.61
N ALA A 279 -34.99 -19.89 -3.84
CA ALA A 279 -34.67 -20.91 -4.82
C ALA A 279 -34.66 -20.37 -6.27
N GLU A 280 -35.55 -19.42 -6.57
CA GLU A 280 -35.62 -18.79 -7.89
C GLU A 280 -34.50 -17.79 -8.10
N VAL A 281 -34.13 -17.02 -7.05
CA VAL A 281 -32.99 -16.13 -7.05
C VAL A 281 -31.68 -16.92 -7.25
N ALA A 282 -31.53 -18.05 -6.53
CA ALA A 282 -30.37 -18.92 -6.68
C ALA A 282 -30.23 -19.49 -8.10
N ARG A 283 -31.34 -19.91 -8.69
CA ARG A 283 -31.38 -20.39 -10.09
C ARG A 283 -30.97 -19.27 -11.05
N PHE A 284 -31.56 -18.11 -10.94
CA PHE A 284 -31.24 -16.94 -11.75
C PHE A 284 -29.76 -16.59 -11.71
N LEU A 285 -29.15 -16.56 -10.52
CA LEU A 285 -27.72 -16.29 -10.34
C LEU A 285 -26.82 -17.41 -10.89
N SER A 286 -27.31 -18.63 -11.00
CA SER A 286 -26.60 -19.75 -11.62
C SER A 286 -26.69 -19.68 -13.15
N ASP A 287 -27.86 -19.37 -13.69
CA ASP A 287 -28.07 -19.24 -15.16
C ASP A 287 -27.23 -18.10 -15.75
N MET A 288 -26.96 -17.02 -14.99
CA MET A 288 -26.06 -15.95 -15.38
C MET A 288 -24.57 -16.38 -15.45
N SER A 289 -24.21 -17.51 -14.83
CA SER A 289 -22.85 -18.04 -14.89
C SER A 289 -22.63 -19.01 -16.04
N ASP A 290 -23.71 -19.53 -16.66
CA ASP A 290 -23.66 -20.56 -17.71
C ASP A 290 -23.99 -20.01 -19.14
N GLY A 291 -24.19 -18.70 -19.27
CA GLY A 291 -24.52 -18.03 -20.51
C GLY A 291 -23.31 -17.70 -21.38
N ASP A 292 -23.34 -18.24 -22.63
CA ASP A 292 -22.49 -18.01 -23.81
C ASP A 292 -21.11 -18.70 -23.85
N ASP A 293 -21.19 -19.97 -24.20
CA ASP A 293 -20.10 -20.76 -24.78
C ASP A 293 -20.24 -20.80 -26.33
N ASP A 294 -20.01 -19.68 -27.00
CA ASP A 294 -19.90 -19.62 -28.49
C ASP A 294 -19.03 -18.41 -28.94
N SER A 295 -17.83 -18.21 -28.40
CA SER A 295 -16.80 -17.40 -29.06
C SER A 295 -15.40 -17.83 -28.64
N GLU A 296 -14.65 -18.31 -29.63
CA GLU A 296 -13.21 -18.61 -29.57
C GLU A 296 -12.38 -17.32 -29.39
N GLU A 297 -12.34 -16.79 -28.18
CA GLU A 297 -11.27 -15.89 -27.73
C GLU A 297 -11.01 -16.15 -26.24
N GLU A 298 -9.81 -16.63 -25.94
CA GLU A 298 -9.29 -16.92 -24.60
C GLU A 298 -9.15 -15.64 -23.76
N GLU A 299 -10.25 -15.14 -23.19
CA GLU A 299 -10.23 -14.38 -21.94
C GLU A 299 -11.30 -14.94 -21.02
N THR A 300 -10.81 -15.62 -19.97
CA THR A 300 -11.57 -16.30 -18.92
C THR A 300 -12.75 -15.47 -18.42
N GLN A 301 -13.95 -15.72 -18.91
CA GLN A 301 -15.20 -15.33 -18.25
C GLN A 301 -15.37 -16.19 -17.00
N LYS A 302 -14.91 -15.66 -15.88
CA LYS A 302 -15.19 -16.23 -14.57
C LYS A 302 -16.64 -15.93 -14.22
N GLY A 303 -17.49 -16.96 -14.10
CA GLY A 303 -18.83 -16.84 -13.56
C GLY A 303 -18.86 -16.06 -12.23
N LEU A 304 -20.04 -15.67 -11.76
CA LEU A 304 -20.17 -14.84 -10.56
C LEU A 304 -19.41 -15.47 -9.39
N PRO A 305 -18.48 -14.74 -8.74
CA PRO A 305 -17.72 -15.29 -7.61
C PRO A 305 -18.62 -15.80 -6.48
N GLU A 306 -18.36 -16.97 -5.94
CA GLU A 306 -19.15 -17.60 -4.87
C GLU A 306 -19.42 -16.67 -3.68
N LYS A 307 -18.44 -15.82 -3.32
CA LYS A 307 -18.61 -14.81 -2.26
C LYS A 307 -19.68 -13.77 -2.62
N ARG A 308 -19.81 -13.42 -3.89
CA ARG A 308 -20.80 -12.46 -4.40
C ARG A 308 -22.20 -13.11 -4.43
N LYS A 309 -22.31 -14.36 -4.93
CA LYS A 309 -23.56 -15.15 -4.88
C LYS A 309 -24.06 -15.30 -3.46
N LYS A 310 -23.21 -15.71 -2.51
CA LYS A 310 -23.56 -15.87 -1.11
C LYS A 310 -24.11 -14.59 -0.48
N LYS A 311 -23.56 -13.42 -0.85
CA LYS A 311 -24.06 -12.13 -0.35
C LYS A 311 -25.44 -11.77 -0.92
N LEU A 312 -25.71 -12.11 -2.19
CA LEU A 312 -27.00 -11.88 -2.84
C LEU A 312 -28.09 -12.83 -2.35
N LEU A 313 -27.72 -14.01 -1.86
CA LEU A 313 -28.61 -15.01 -1.25
C LEU A 313 -28.80 -14.82 0.27
N ASP A 314 -28.17 -13.82 0.89
CA ASP A 314 -28.33 -13.54 2.31
C ASP A 314 -29.58 -12.69 2.57
N ALA A 315 -30.64 -13.33 3.05
CA ALA A 315 -31.90 -12.70 3.43
C ALA A 315 -31.72 -11.49 4.35
N LYS A 316 -30.80 -11.57 5.33
CA LYS A 316 -30.55 -10.48 6.30
C LYS A 316 -30.07 -9.20 5.62
N THR A 317 -29.33 -9.34 4.54
CA THR A 317 -28.85 -8.21 3.75
C THR A 317 -30.02 -7.49 3.06
N TRP A 318 -30.94 -8.23 2.48
CA TRP A 318 -32.15 -7.69 1.85
C TRP A 318 -33.08 -7.05 2.89
N GLU A 319 -33.38 -7.75 3.97
CA GLU A 319 -34.21 -7.23 5.07
C GLU A 319 -33.65 -5.93 5.67
N ARG A 320 -32.30 -5.85 5.78
CA ARG A 320 -31.63 -4.63 6.23
C ARG A 320 -31.88 -3.47 5.27
N ASP A 321 -31.62 -3.69 3.98
CA ASP A 321 -31.78 -2.65 2.96
C ASP A 321 -33.24 -2.20 2.83
N GLY A 322 -34.22 -3.12 2.95
CA GLY A 322 -35.62 -2.81 3.02
C GLY A 322 -35.95 -1.88 4.20
N ARG A 323 -35.49 -2.24 5.41
CA ARG A 323 -35.71 -1.40 6.62
C ARG A 323 -35.05 -0.01 6.48
N LEU A 324 -33.88 0.11 5.81
CA LEU A 324 -33.24 1.40 5.56
C LEU A 324 -34.12 2.29 4.67
N ALA A 325 -34.65 1.73 3.58
CA ALA A 325 -35.50 2.44 2.65
C ALA A 325 -36.83 2.83 3.32
N GLU A 326 -37.53 1.90 4.01
CA GLU A 326 -38.76 2.15 4.74
C GLU A 326 -38.59 3.24 5.81
N THR A 327 -37.48 3.20 6.57
CA THR A 327 -37.21 4.22 7.58
C THR A 327 -36.95 5.58 6.91
N ALA A 328 -36.25 5.63 5.78
CA ALA A 328 -36.01 6.88 5.08
C ALA A 328 -37.28 7.45 4.44
N GLU A 329 -38.22 6.62 3.96
CA GLU A 329 -39.55 7.03 3.51
C GLU A 329 -40.38 7.60 4.69
N LEU A 330 -40.41 6.92 5.83
CA LEU A 330 -41.03 7.43 7.03
C LEU A 330 -40.49 8.81 7.43
N LEU A 331 -39.18 8.98 7.40
CA LEU A 331 -38.54 10.28 7.70
C LEU A 331 -39.00 11.34 6.70
N ARG A 332 -39.10 11.00 5.41
CA ARG A 332 -39.57 11.90 4.37
C ARG A 332 -41.06 12.27 4.58
N ASP A 333 -41.90 11.33 4.95
CA ASP A 333 -43.32 11.59 5.21
C ASP A 333 -43.52 12.52 6.39
N ARG A 334 -42.61 12.51 7.38
CA ARG A 334 -42.69 13.34 8.59
C ARG A 334 -42.00 14.70 8.47
N LEU A 335 -40.88 14.76 7.75
CA LEU A 335 -40.02 15.96 7.62
C LEU A 335 -40.20 16.70 6.28
N GLY A 336 -40.85 16.05 5.30
CA GLY A 336 -40.93 16.56 3.95
C GLY A 336 -39.64 16.37 3.15
N ASP A 337 -39.62 16.99 1.98
CA ASP A 337 -38.47 16.97 1.06
C ASP A 337 -37.75 18.34 0.93
N ALA A 338 -37.97 19.22 1.92
CA ALA A 338 -37.30 20.50 1.95
C ALA A 338 -35.77 20.36 2.18
N LEU A 339 -35.00 21.29 1.65
CA LEU A 339 -33.57 21.34 1.87
C LEU A 339 -33.26 21.77 3.32
N PHE A 340 -32.46 20.97 3.99
CA PHE A 340 -31.82 21.35 5.25
C PHE A 340 -30.41 21.85 4.95
N GLU A 341 -30.19 23.16 5.13
CA GLU A 341 -28.87 23.79 4.92
C GLU A 341 -27.91 23.56 6.10
N ASP A 342 -28.41 23.12 7.25
CA ASP A 342 -27.63 22.75 8.43
C ASP A 342 -27.87 21.27 8.78
N PHE A 343 -26.85 20.46 8.62
CA PHE A 343 -26.89 19.04 8.95
C PHE A 343 -27.16 18.76 10.44
N ASN A 344 -26.75 19.65 11.34
CA ASN A 344 -26.97 19.44 12.78
C ASN A 344 -28.47 19.51 13.09
N LEU A 345 -29.18 20.50 12.50
CA LEU A 345 -30.62 20.62 12.62
C LEU A 345 -31.35 19.45 11.96
N PHE A 346 -30.89 19.03 10.80
CA PHE A 346 -31.42 17.83 10.14
C PHE A 346 -31.31 16.58 11.03
N ARG A 347 -30.11 16.32 11.58
CA ARG A 347 -29.87 15.18 12.48
C ARG A 347 -30.72 15.20 13.72
N GLU A 348 -30.94 16.38 14.32
CA GLU A 348 -31.85 16.53 15.45
C GLU A 348 -33.31 16.25 15.06
N ALA A 349 -33.77 16.75 13.92
CA ALA A 349 -35.12 16.50 13.42
C ALA A 349 -35.32 14.99 13.17
N VAL A 350 -34.39 14.32 12.53
CA VAL A 350 -34.41 12.86 12.32
C VAL A 350 -34.49 12.12 13.65
N ALA A 351 -33.67 12.48 14.64
CA ALA A 351 -33.66 11.85 15.95
C ALA A 351 -35.02 12.01 16.67
N LYS A 352 -35.67 13.19 16.57
CA LYS A 352 -37.01 13.46 17.12
C LYS A 352 -38.08 12.58 16.49
N VAL A 353 -38.07 12.46 15.15
CA VAL A 353 -39.01 11.60 14.41
C VAL A 353 -38.84 10.14 14.80
N LEU A 354 -37.60 9.60 14.73
CA LEU A 354 -37.34 8.20 15.08
C LEU A 354 -37.80 7.86 16.52
N LYS A 355 -37.56 8.79 17.46
CA LYS A 355 -38.05 8.64 18.85
C LYS A 355 -39.56 8.67 18.96
N ALA A 356 -40.24 9.55 18.25
CA ALA A 356 -41.70 9.68 18.25
C ALA A 356 -42.37 8.44 17.65
N GLU A 357 -41.82 7.90 16.59
CA GLU A 357 -42.33 6.70 15.90
C GLU A 357 -41.82 5.38 16.53
N GLY A 358 -41.02 5.44 17.59
CA GLY A 358 -40.51 4.27 18.29
C GLY A 358 -39.52 3.41 17.46
N VAL A 359 -38.98 3.97 16.39
CA VAL A 359 -38.03 3.26 15.49
C VAL A 359 -36.66 3.20 16.13
N LYS A 360 -36.15 1.97 16.28
CA LYS A 360 -34.77 1.71 16.78
C LYS A 360 -33.92 1.20 15.65
N LEU A 361 -32.87 1.96 15.29
CA LEU A 361 -31.89 1.58 14.30
C LEU A 361 -30.52 1.39 14.95
N PRO A 362 -29.69 0.44 14.45
CA PRO A 362 -28.27 0.42 14.73
C PRO A 362 -27.61 1.74 14.32
N ALA A 363 -26.63 2.21 15.09
CA ALA A 363 -25.93 3.47 14.79
C ALA A 363 -25.33 3.52 13.37
N ALA A 364 -24.83 2.37 12.88
CA ALA A 364 -24.29 2.25 11.52
C ALA A 364 -25.38 2.45 10.45
N ASP A 365 -26.58 1.95 10.67
CA ASP A 365 -27.71 2.06 9.74
C ASP A 365 -28.24 3.49 9.70
N LEU A 366 -28.39 4.13 10.85
CA LEU A 366 -28.75 5.55 10.93
C LEU A 366 -27.70 6.43 10.22
N LYS A 367 -26.41 6.17 10.46
CA LYS A 367 -25.33 6.87 9.79
C LYS A 367 -25.38 6.72 8.27
N LEU A 368 -25.74 5.53 7.79
CA LEU A 368 -25.88 5.26 6.37
C LEU A 368 -27.03 6.07 5.74
N ILE A 369 -28.21 6.09 6.37
CA ILE A 369 -29.34 6.92 5.93
C ILE A 369 -28.92 8.38 5.85
N LEU A 370 -28.40 8.94 6.94
CA LEU A 370 -27.98 10.35 7.00
C LEU A 370 -26.95 10.69 5.92
N ARG A 371 -25.99 9.78 5.68
CA ARG A 371 -24.97 9.97 4.65
C ARG A 371 -25.55 9.94 3.23
N THR A 372 -26.48 9.05 2.96
CA THR A 372 -27.06 8.87 1.62
C THR A 372 -27.91 10.10 1.21
N VAL A 373 -28.55 10.75 2.15
CA VAL A 373 -29.39 11.93 1.89
C VAL A 373 -28.66 13.26 2.10
N SER A 374 -27.34 13.24 2.27
CA SER A 374 -26.54 14.43 2.52
C SER A 374 -25.36 14.53 1.54
N TRP A 375 -24.95 15.77 1.22
CA TRP A 375 -23.80 16.06 0.34
C TRP A 375 -22.99 17.25 0.84
N ARG A 376 -21.74 17.33 0.44
CA ARG A 376 -20.83 18.39 0.85
C ARG A 376 -21.16 19.73 0.18
N VAL A 377 -21.16 20.77 1.01
CA VAL A 377 -21.33 22.17 0.57
C VAL A 377 -20.43 23.06 1.42
N GLU A 378 -19.55 23.84 0.76
CA GLU A 378 -18.54 24.62 1.48
C GLU A 378 -19.10 25.69 2.41
N ASN A 379 -20.24 26.27 2.08
CA ASN A 379 -20.85 27.36 2.85
C ASN A 379 -21.84 26.89 3.93
N ALA A 380 -22.07 25.57 4.07
CA ALA A 380 -22.92 25.04 5.13
C ALA A 380 -22.25 25.20 6.51
N PRO A 381 -23.03 25.25 7.61
CA PRO A 381 -22.49 25.15 8.95
C PRO A 381 -21.66 23.88 9.15
N PRO A 382 -20.58 23.94 9.95
CA PRO A 382 -19.79 22.75 10.25
C PRO A 382 -20.61 21.71 11.02
N VAL A 383 -20.41 20.45 10.68
CA VAL A 383 -21.03 19.34 11.43
C VAL A 383 -20.39 19.24 12.81
N ILE A 384 -21.23 19.33 13.86
CA ILE A 384 -20.81 19.27 15.25
C ILE A 384 -21.08 17.85 15.77
N ASP A 385 -20.02 17.10 16.07
CA ASP A 385 -20.17 15.78 16.68
C ASP A 385 -19.97 15.84 18.20
N LYS A 386 -18.98 16.61 18.66
CA LYS A 386 -18.64 16.72 20.08
C LYS A 386 -17.92 18.04 20.34
N PHE A 387 -18.32 18.72 21.42
CA PHE A 387 -17.50 19.79 21.99
C PHE A 387 -16.46 19.19 22.92
N LEU A 388 -15.21 19.57 22.78
CA LEU A 388 -14.18 19.27 23.76
C LEU A 388 -14.33 20.25 24.93
N LYS A 389 -14.38 19.71 26.16
CA LYS A 389 -14.47 20.54 27.39
C LYS A 389 -13.26 21.46 27.59
N GLU A 390 -12.11 21.01 27.12
CA GLU A 390 -10.80 21.70 27.27
C GLU A 390 -10.57 22.75 26.17
N GLU A 391 -11.23 22.59 25.03
CA GLU A 391 -11.15 23.50 23.89
C GLU A 391 -12.55 23.76 23.33
N PRO A 392 -13.39 24.56 24.01
CA PRO A 392 -14.79 24.74 23.65
C PRO A 392 -15.03 25.36 22.27
N ASP A 393 -14.01 26.04 21.70
CA ASP A 393 -14.08 26.65 20.38
C ASP A 393 -13.66 25.69 19.25
N VAL A 394 -13.18 24.48 19.58
CA VAL A 394 -12.77 23.49 18.60
C VAL A 394 -13.92 22.53 18.32
N LEU A 395 -14.43 22.58 17.10
CA LEU A 395 -15.51 21.73 16.61
C LEU A 395 -14.93 20.50 15.91
N TYR A 396 -15.21 19.31 16.45
CA TYR A 396 -14.86 18.04 15.79
C TYR A 396 -16.10 17.40 15.18
N GLY A 397 -16.22 17.47 13.86
CA GLY A 397 -17.16 16.67 13.11
C GLY A 397 -16.45 15.50 12.44
N ARG A 398 -16.68 14.28 12.88
CA ARG A 398 -16.26 13.06 12.16
C ARG A 398 -17.48 12.47 11.47
N TYR A 399 -17.43 12.47 10.15
CA TYR A 399 -18.45 11.81 9.33
C TYR A 399 -17.83 10.84 8.34
#